data_2614f1c08ec791a714d1a442539ba86a
#
_entry.id   2614f1c08ec791a714d1a442539ba86a
#
_cell.length_a   1.000
_cell.length_b   1.000
_cell.length_c   1.000
_cell.angle_alpha   90.00
_cell.angle_beta   90.00
_cell.angle_gamma   90.00
#
_symmetry.space_group_name_H-M   'P 1'
#
loop_
_entity.id
_entity.type
_entity.pdbx_description
1 polymer ?
#
loop_
_entity_poly.entity_id
_entity_poly.type
_entity_poly.pdbx_seq_one_letter_code
_entity_poly.pdbx_strand_id
1 'polypeptide(L)'
;MSRVKRSVHARKKRRATLERTKGFRGEAHSSYKRAKEALLKADSYAYRDRRNRKRDFRRLWITRINAAARREGMTYAQFMHGLRLAEIELDRKILADIAVRDPETFRRFAERAREAAAA
;
A
#
# COMPACT_ATOMS: atom_id res chain seq x y z
N MET A 1 -54.62 -9.23 -6.52
CA MET A 1 -53.24 -8.72 -6.45
C MET A 1 -52.26 -9.83 -6.01
N SER A 2 -51.17 -9.98 -6.68
CA SER A 2 -50.15 -10.93 -6.27
C SER A 2 -49.34 -10.39 -5.07
N ARG A 3 -49.13 -11.25 -4.07
CA ARG A 3 -48.36 -10.91 -2.87
C ARG A 3 -46.86 -10.97 -3.18
N VAL A 4 -46.18 -9.86 -3.02
CA VAL A 4 -44.70 -9.81 -3.15
C VAL A 4 -44.08 -10.41 -1.90
N LYS A 5 -43.35 -11.51 -2.06
CA LYS A 5 -42.59 -12.18 -0.98
C LYS A 5 -41.14 -11.73 -0.99
N ARG A 6 -40.66 -11.20 0.13
CA ARG A 6 -39.27 -10.76 0.31
C ARG A 6 -38.31 -11.91 0.65
N SER A 7 -38.80 -13.13 0.82
CA SER A 7 -38.00 -14.26 1.30
C SER A 7 -36.79 -14.58 0.43
N VAL A 8 -36.92 -14.50 -0.89
CA VAL A 8 -35.81 -14.74 -1.83
C VAL A 8 -34.70 -13.70 -1.68
N HIS A 9 -35.03 -12.43 -1.65
CA HIS A 9 -34.09 -11.34 -1.49
C HIS A 9 -33.39 -11.38 -0.13
N ALA A 10 -34.12 -11.63 0.94
CA ALA A 10 -33.60 -11.77 2.29
C ALA A 10 -32.58 -12.93 2.37
N ARG A 11 -32.95 -14.08 1.78
CA ARG A 11 -32.11 -15.27 1.74
C ARG A 11 -30.80 -15.03 0.95
N LYS A 12 -30.87 -14.39 -0.21
CA LYS A 12 -29.69 -13.99 -1.02
C LYS A 12 -28.78 -13.06 -0.25
N LYS A 13 -29.34 -12.04 0.40
CA LYS A 13 -28.60 -11.07 1.21
C LYS A 13 -27.86 -11.73 2.38
N ARG A 14 -28.54 -12.62 3.11
CA ARG A 14 -27.92 -13.38 4.21
C ARG A 14 -26.81 -14.29 3.72
N ARG A 15 -27.03 -15.01 2.61
CA ARG A 15 -26.02 -15.88 2.00
C ARG A 15 -24.77 -15.09 1.60
N ALA A 16 -24.94 -13.95 0.92
CA ALA A 16 -23.82 -13.10 0.51
C ALA A 16 -22.99 -12.62 1.71
N THR A 17 -23.64 -12.23 2.81
CA THR A 17 -22.95 -11.84 4.04
C THR A 17 -22.17 -13.00 4.64
N LEU A 18 -22.79 -14.17 4.76
CA LEU A 18 -22.15 -15.36 5.34
C LEU A 18 -21.02 -15.91 4.47
N GLU A 19 -21.10 -15.79 3.17
CA GLU A 19 -19.99 -16.14 2.26
C GLU A 19 -18.74 -15.26 2.50
N ARG A 20 -18.93 -13.98 2.72
CA ARG A 20 -17.83 -13.05 3.03
C ARG A 20 -17.22 -13.26 4.42
N THR A 21 -17.98 -13.84 5.34
CA THR A 21 -17.52 -14.12 6.72
C THR A 21 -17.03 -15.54 6.93
N LYS A 22 -16.91 -16.34 5.89
CA LYS A 22 -16.30 -17.69 5.98
C LYS A 22 -14.91 -17.61 6.61
N GLY A 23 -14.67 -18.47 7.59
CA GLY A 23 -13.40 -18.54 8.32
C GLY A 23 -13.29 -17.55 9.49
N PHE A 24 -14.28 -16.72 9.74
CA PHE A 24 -14.28 -15.85 10.91
C PHE A 24 -14.46 -16.65 12.20
N ARG A 25 -13.85 -16.19 13.27
CA ARG A 25 -13.89 -16.86 14.57
C ARG A 25 -15.28 -16.79 15.22
N GLY A 26 -15.61 -17.83 16.00
CA GLY A 26 -16.81 -17.90 16.77
C GLY A 26 -18.06 -17.97 15.90
N GLU A 27 -19.14 -17.34 16.32
CA GLU A 27 -20.43 -17.33 15.63
C GLU A 27 -20.48 -16.41 14.39
N ALA A 28 -19.44 -15.63 14.15
CA ALA A 28 -19.40 -14.68 13.03
C ALA A 28 -19.44 -15.37 11.65
N HIS A 29 -19.05 -16.64 11.56
CA HIS A 29 -19.13 -17.42 10.32
C HIS A 29 -20.48 -18.14 10.12
N SER A 30 -21.34 -18.21 11.12
CA SER A 30 -22.59 -18.97 11.09
C SER A 30 -23.83 -18.14 11.40
N SER A 31 -23.77 -17.25 12.37
CA SER A 31 -24.88 -16.38 12.76
C SER A 31 -24.89 -15.10 11.91
N TYR A 32 -25.99 -14.84 11.20
CA TYR A 32 -26.13 -13.66 10.34
C TYR A 32 -25.91 -12.33 11.08
N LYS A 33 -26.49 -12.19 12.27
CA LYS A 33 -26.34 -10.96 13.07
C LYS A 33 -24.86 -10.70 13.43
N ARG A 34 -24.18 -11.71 13.92
CA ARG A 34 -22.76 -11.62 14.27
C ARG A 34 -21.88 -11.46 13.03
N ALA A 35 -22.21 -12.15 11.95
CA ALA A 35 -21.54 -12.00 10.67
C ALA A 35 -21.64 -10.57 10.14
N LYS A 36 -22.81 -9.97 10.19
CA LYS A 36 -23.03 -8.59 9.74
C LYS A 36 -22.22 -7.59 10.57
N GLU A 37 -22.23 -7.70 11.89
CA GLU A 37 -21.44 -6.83 12.78
C GLU A 37 -19.94 -6.96 12.51
N ALA A 38 -19.44 -8.19 12.41
CA ALA A 38 -18.03 -8.46 12.12
C ALA A 38 -17.63 -7.93 10.73
N LEU A 39 -18.50 -8.07 9.74
CA LEU A 39 -18.25 -7.60 8.37
C LEU A 39 -18.19 -6.08 8.28
N LEU A 40 -19.09 -5.36 8.98
CA LEU A 40 -19.05 -3.90 9.04
C LEU A 40 -17.72 -3.40 9.60
N LYS A 41 -17.21 -4.05 10.65
CA LYS A 41 -15.93 -3.72 11.24
C LYS A 41 -14.76 -4.07 10.31
N ALA A 42 -14.81 -5.23 9.67
CA ALA A 42 -13.81 -5.65 8.68
C ALA A 42 -13.74 -4.69 7.48
N ASP A 43 -14.87 -4.26 6.95
CA ASP A 43 -14.94 -3.30 5.84
C ASP A 43 -14.44 -1.91 6.24
N SER A 44 -14.73 -1.47 7.45
CA SER A 44 -14.19 -0.23 8.01
C SER A 44 -12.66 -0.28 8.11
N TYR A 45 -12.11 -1.38 8.60
CA TYR A 45 -10.67 -1.58 8.68
C TYR A 45 -10.04 -1.69 7.30
N ALA A 46 -10.67 -2.38 6.36
CA ALA A 46 -10.19 -2.48 4.99
C ALA A 46 -10.11 -1.09 4.31
N TYR A 47 -11.11 -0.24 4.50
CA TYR A 47 -11.10 1.13 4.00
C TYR A 47 -9.93 1.94 4.57
N ARG A 48 -9.77 1.91 5.89
CA ARG A 48 -8.66 2.58 6.58
C ARG A 48 -7.29 2.06 6.11
N ASP A 49 -7.14 0.75 6.04
CA ASP A 49 -5.85 0.10 5.79
C ASP A 49 -5.44 0.17 4.32
N ARG A 50 -6.38 0.27 3.37
CA ARG A 50 -6.02 0.59 1.98
C ARG A 50 -5.32 1.94 1.86
N ARG A 51 -5.69 2.92 2.66
CA ARG A 51 -5.03 4.23 2.73
C ARG A 51 -3.70 4.17 3.46
N ASN A 52 -3.66 3.47 4.58
CA ASN A 52 -2.44 3.27 5.36
C ASN A 52 -1.38 2.51 4.56
N ARG A 53 -1.78 1.52 3.75
CA ARG A 53 -0.86 0.75 2.91
C ARG A 53 -0.04 1.63 1.98
N LYS A 54 -0.65 2.63 1.36
CA LYS A 54 0.05 3.59 0.48
C LYS A 54 1.11 4.38 1.26
N ARG A 55 0.78 4.83 2.47
CA ARG A 55 1.71 5.55 3.37
C ARG A 55 2.85 4.65 3.85
N ASP A 56 2.53 3.42 4.19
CA ASP A 56 3.51 2.45 4.70
C ASP A 56 4.51 2.05 3.62
N PHE A 57 4.05 1.78 2.41
CA PHE A 57 4.94 1.50 1.29
C PHE A 57 5.81 2.70 0.91
N ARG A 58 5.25 3.91 0.89
CA ARG A 58 6.04 5.12 0.66
C ARG A 58 7.14 5.28 1.72
N ARG A 59 6.81 5.06 2.97
CA ARG A 59 7.78 5.10 4.08
C ARG A 59 8.88 4.06 3.91
N LEU A 60 8.52 2.85 3.52
CA LEU A 60 9.46 1.77 3.23
C LEU A 60 10.42 2.14 2.07
N TRP A 61 9.89 2.68 0.98
CA TRP A 61 10.73 3.12 -0.16
C TRP A 61 11.70 4.21 0.24
N ILE A 62 11.24 5.21 0.99
CA ILE A 62 12.09 6.29 1.51
C ILE A 62 13.22 5.72 2.39
N THR A 63 12.91 4.77 3.25
CA THR A 63 13.92 4.12 4.11
C THR A 63 14.98 3.39 3.27
N ARG A 64 14.57 2.65 2.26
CA ARG A 64 15.48 1.94 1.36
C ARG A 64 16.37 2.89 0.55
N ILE A 65 15.78 3.94 -0.02
CA ILE A 65 16.52 4.97 -0.75
C ILE A 65 17.52 5.68 0.17
N ASN A 66 17.09 6.05 1.36
CA ASN A 66 17.95 6.73 2.33
C ASN A 66 19.16 5.87 2.73
N ALA A 67 18.93 4.58 2.98
CA ALA A 67 20.02 3.66 3.31
C ALA A 67 21.05 3.55 2.16
N ALA A 68 20.59 3.45 0.92
CA ALA A 68 21.45 3.41 -0.25
C ALA A 68 22.17 4.75 -0.50
N ALA A 69 21.47 5.87 -0.37
CA ALA A 69 22.07 7.20 -0.52
C ALA A 69 23.18 7.46 0.52
N ARG A 70 22.99 7.00 1.75
CA ARG A 70 24.00 7.13 2.80
C ARG A 70 25.25 6.29 2.54
N ARG A 71 25.12 5.14 1.89
CA ARG A 71 26.27 4.36 1.42
C ARG A 71 27.13 5.16 0.41
N GLU A 72 26.48 5.99 -0.39
CA GLU A 72 27.14 6.88 -1.36
C GLU A 72 27.53 8.25 -0.75
N GLY A 73 27.42 8.42 0.56
CA GLY A 73 27.80 9.62 1.28
C GLY A 73 26.84 10.80 1.14
N MET A 74 25.59 10.53 0.80
CA MET A 74 24.52 11.54 0.63
C MET A 74 23.38 11.30 1.61
N THR A 75 22.68 12.38 1.97
CA THR A 75 21.38 12.26 2.64
C THR A 75 20.26 12.02 1.62
N TYR A 76 19.14 11.48 2.06
CA TYR A 76 17.95 11.32 1.20
C TYR A 76 17.53 12.62 0.53
N ALA A 77 17.54 13.73 1.28
CA ALA A 77 17.14 15.04 0.77
C ALA A 77 18.08 15.53 -0.35
N GLN A 78 19.41 15.39 -0.13
CA GLN A 78 20.43 15.75 -1.13
C GLN A 78 20.28 14.90 -2.40
N PHE A 79 20.08 13.61 -2.25
CA PHE A 79 19.87 12.69 -3.37
C PHE A 79 18.64 13.06 -4.20
N MET A 80 17.50 13.24 -3.55
CA MET A 80 16.26 13.60 -4.23
C MET A 80 16.30 14.99 -4.87
N HIS A 81 16.99 15.93 -4.24
CA HIS A 81 17.20 17.26 -4.80
C HIS A 81 18.10 17.19 -6.03
N GLY A 82 19.20 16.46 -5.95
CA GLY A 82 20.12 16.27 -7.06
C GLY A 82 19.47 15.57 -8.26
N LEU A 83 18.64 14.55 -8.03
CA LEU A 83 17.87 13.91 -9.11
C LEU A 83 16.94 14.89 -9.81
N ARG A 84 16.28 15.77 -9.04
CA ARG A 84 15.41 16.80 -9.61
C ARG A 84 16.18 17.80 -10.47
N LEU A 85 17.36 18.23 -10.02
CA LEU A 85 18.24 19.10 -10.79
C LEU A 85 18.80 18.43 -12.06
N ALA A 86 19.04 17.12 -11.98
CA ALA A 86 19.44 16.31 -13.13
C ALA A 86 18.32 15.95 -14.09
N GLU A 87 17.09 16.45 -13.82
CA GLU A 87 15.87 16.16 -14.61
C GLU A 87 15.55 14.66 -14.72
N ILE A 88 15.92 13.89 -13.71
CA ILE A 88 15.63 12.45 -13.62
C ILE A 88 14.31 12.25 -12.87
N GLU A 89 13.26 11.93 -13.61
CA GLU A 89 11.91 11.70 -13.12
C GLU A 89 11.66 10.20 -12.87
N LEU A 90 12.16 9.69 -11.76
CA LEU A 90 11.86 8.32 -11.30
C LEU A 90 11.05 8.37 -10.00
N ASP A 91 10.06 7.49 -9.90
CA ASP A 91 9.30 7.38 -8.69
C ASP A 91 10.09 6.65 -7.57
N ARG A 92 9.62 6.82 -6.34
CA ARG A 92 10.29 6.23 -5.17
C ARG A 92 10.26 4.70 -5.16
N LYS A 93 9.24 4.10 -5.77
CA LYS A 93 9.12 2.65 -5.89
C LYS A 93 10.23 2.08 -6.75
N ILE A 94 10.46 2.66 -7.91
CA ILE A 94 11.52 2.25 -8.84
C ILE A 94 12.90 2.50 -8.23
N LEU A 95 13.12 3.68 -7.63
CA LEU A 95 14.38 4.00 -6.97
C LEU A 95 14.69 3.05 -5.81
N ALA A 96 13.69 2.67 -5.02
CA ALA A 96 13.85 1.71 -3.93
C ALA A 96 14.15 0.30 -4.44
N ASP A 97 13.55 -0.11 -5.55
CA ASP A 97 13.81 -1.40 -6.18
C ASP A 97 15.25 -1.47 -6.72
N ILE A 98 15.69 -0.43 -7.43
CA ILE A 98 17.08 -0.30 -7.92
C ILE A 98 18.05 -0.29 -6.74
N ALA A 99 17.75 0.41 -5.65
CA ALA A 99 18.61 0.46 -4.46
C ALA A 99 18.89 -0.91 -3.85
N VAL A 100 17.95 -1.85 -3.97
CA VAL A 100 18.07 -3.20 -3.43
C VAL A 100 18.66 -4.17 -4.44
N ARG A 101 18.18 -4.14 -5.68
CA ARG A 101 18.53 -5.14 -6.71
C ARG A 101 19.74 -4.79 -7.56
N ASP A 102 19.96 -3.51 -7.78
CA ASP A 102 21.04 -3.03 -8.63
C ASP A 102 21.77 -1.83 -8.00
N PRO A 103 22.64 -2.08 -7.01
CA PRO A 103 23.38 -1.03 -6.34
C PRO A 103 24.30 -0.22 -7.26
N GLU A 104 24.79 -0.81 -8.35
CA GLU A 104 25.65 -0.12 -9.31
C GLU A 104 24.89 0.97 -10.08
N THR A 105 23.71 0.66 -10.56
CA THR A 105 22.84 1.64 -11.20
C THR A 105 22.44 2.75 -10.23
N PHE A 106 22.13 2.39 -8.97
CA PHE A 106 21.86 3.38 -7.93
C PHE A 106 23.05 4.34 -7.71
N ARG A 107 24.25 3.81 -7.68
CA ARG A 107 25.47 4.60 -7.57
C ARG A 107 25.62 5.61 -8.71
N ARG A 108 25.37 5.20 -9.94
CA ARG A 108 25.38 6.11 -11.10
C ARG A 108 24.37 7.25 -10.94
N PHE A 109 23.18 6.97 -10.41
CA PHE A 109 22.22 8.02 -10.10
C PHE A 109 22.71 8.96 -8.98
N ALA A 110 23.37 8.42 -7.97
CA ALA A 110 23.94 9.22 -6.89
C ALA A 110 25.07 10.13 -7.40
N GLU A 111 25.92 9.65 -8.29
CA GLU A 111 26.98 10.43 -8.94
C GLU A 111 26.38 11.57 -9.78
N ARG A 112 25.39 11.28 -10.62
CA ARG A 112 24.68 12.31 -11.41
C ARG A 112 23.96 13.34 -10.54
N ALA A 113 23.32 12.88 -9.46
CA ALA A 113 22.66 13.78 -8.51
C ALA A 113 23.69 14.72 -7.83
N ARG A 114 24.86 14.22 -7.51
CA ARG A 114 25.94 15.01 -6.92
C ARG A 114 26.49 16.04 -7.91
N GLU A 115 26.73 15.63 -9.14
CA GLU A 115 27.20 16.52 -10.22
C GLU A 115 26.20 17.65 -10.48
N ALA A 116 24.92 17.33 -10.59
CA ALA A 116 23.88 18.32 -10.80
C ALA A 116 23.73 19.30 -9.62
N ALA A 117 23.92 18.83 -8.40
CA ALA A 117 23.87 19.66 -7.21
C ALA A 117 25.14 20.54 -7.03
N ALA A 118 26.26 20.18 -7.63
CA ALA A 118 27.51 20.93 -7.59
C ALA A 118 27.61 21.98 -8.73
N ALA A 119 26.80 21.81 -9.76
CA ALA A 119 26.72 22.77 -10.87
C ALA A 119 25.78 23.98 -10.54
#